data_05821ffe993f3e9e8f419d71948cfc0e
#
_entry.id   05821ffe993f3e9e8f419d71948cfc0e
#
_cell.length_a   1.000
_cell.length_b   1.000
_cell.length_c   1.000
_cell.angle_alpha   90.00
_cell.angle_beta   90.00
_cell.angle_gamma   90.00
#
_symmetry.space_group_name_H-M   'P 1'
#
loop_
_entity.id
_entity.type
_entity.pdbx_description
1 polymer ?
#
loop_
_entity_poly.entity_id
_entity_poly.type
_entity_poly.pdbx_seq_one_letter_code
_entity_poly.pdbx_strand_id
1 'polypeptide(L)'
;YSHVSIFSLIASPMLIGCPIERLDAFTLNLLSNDEIIAINQDPLGKAARLVLEKDGFQVWKRELENGDYAVGIFNIADYGKTPQSYFRWGNEQPKSIALNFNEIGLVGNFNIRDVWRQKDLGIFKGKITTSVPHHGVVMFRMKKNK
;
A
#
# COMPACT_ATOMS: atom_id res chain seq x y z
N TYR A 1 -1.91 1.31 9.47
CA TYR A 1 -2.02 1.18 8.00
C TYR A 1 -0.80 0.47 7.39
N SER A 2 0.43 0.92 7.63
CA SER A 2 1.65 0.35 7.02
C SER A 2 1.83 -1.13 7.33
N HIS A 3 1.65 -1.54 8.58
CA HIS A 3 1.75 -2.93 9.01
C HIS A 3 0.75 -3.84 8.29
N VAL A 4 -0.53 -3.49 8.32
CA VAL A 4 -1.58 -4.29 7.67
C VAL A 4 -1.40 -4.30 6.14
N SER A 5 -0.97 -3.20 5.53
CA SER A 5 -0.67 -3.14 4.09
C SER A 5 0.44 -4.08 3.68
N ILE A 6 1.58 -4.10 4.41
CA ILE A 6 2.67 -5.00 4.03
C ILE A 6 2.29 -6.46 4.22
N PHE A 7 1.58 -6.82 5.30
CA PHE A 7 1.08 -8.17 5.51
C PHE A 7 0.12 -8.60 4.39
N SER A 8 -0.78 -7.70 3.96
CA SER A 8 -1.67 -7.96 2.84
C SER A 8 -0.90 -8.17 1.53
N LEU A 9 0.08 -7.33 1.24
CA LEU A 9 0.87 -7.41 0.02
C LEU A 9 1.70 -8.69 -0.06
N ILE A 10 2.35 -9.10 1.04
CA ILE A 10 3.17 -10.32 1.03
C ILE A 10 2.38 -11.60 1.26
N ALA A 11 1.04 -11.54 1.27
CA ALA A 11 0.15 -12.68 1.53
C ALA A 11 0.43 -13.39 2.88
N SER A 12 0.83 -12.61 3.89
CA SER A 12 1.09 -13.14 5.22
C SER A 12 -0.21 -13.42 5.96
N PRO A 13 -0.30 -14.50 6.77
CA PRO A 13 -1.46 -14.73 7.62
C PRO A 13 -1.70 -13.55 8.56
N MET A 14 -2.93 -13.06 8.58
CA MET A 14 -3.35 -11.98 9.48
C MET A 14 -3.99 -12.58 10.74
N LEU A 15 -3.14 -12.91 11.73
CA LEU A 15 -3.61 -13.40 13.02
C LEU A 15 -3.81 -12.25 13.98
N ILE A 16 -5.03 -12.13 14.53
CA ILE A 16 -5.37 -11.10 15.52
C ILE A 16 -5.01 -11.63 16.91
N GLY A 17 -4.05 -10.99 17.56
CA GLY A 17 -3.55 -11.36 18.89
C GLY A 17 -4.05 -10.44 20.02
N CYS A 18 -5.21 -9.78 19.86
CA CYS A 18 -5.78 -8.88 20.87
C CYS A 18 -7.22 -9.27 21.26
N PRO A 19 -7.71 -8.82 22.42
CA PRO A 19 -9.12 -9.00 22.82
C PRO A 19 -10.06 -8.30 21.84
N ILE A 20 -10.77 -9.08 21.01
CA ILE A 20 -11.61 -8.54 19.93
C ILE A 20 -12.74 -7.67 20.50
N GLU A 21 -13.25 -8.02 21.67
CA GLU A 21 -14.31 -7.29 22.37
C GLU A 21 -13.89 -5.90 22.87
N ARG A 22 -12.59 -5.59 22.82
CA ARG A 22 -12.02 -4.29 23.26
C ARG A 22 -11.51 -3.44 22.12
N LEU A 23 -11.76 -3.83 20.87
CA LEU A 23 -11.34 -3.04 19.72
C LEU A 23 -12.11 -1.71 19.69
N ASP A 24 -11.36 -0.62 19.51
CA ASP A 24 -11.97 0.67 19.19
C ASP A 24 -12.44 0.70 17.72
N ALA A 25 -13.27 1.70 17.40
CA ALA A 25 -13.83 1.84 16.06
C ALA A 25 -12.75 1.99 14.96
N PHE A 26 -11.64 2.65 15.28
CA PHE A 26 -10.53 2.81 14.34
C PHE A 26 -9.88 1.46 14.01
N THR A 27 -9.52 0.70 15.03
CA THR A 27 -8.89 -0.61 14.89
C THR A 27 -9.83 -1.60 14.19
N LEU A 28 -11.11 -1.58 14.56
CA LEU A 28 -12.12 -2.42 13.92
C LEU A 28 -12.23 -2.10 12.42
N ASN A 29 -12.38 -0.83 12.04
CA ASN A 29 -12.46 -0.42 10.64
C ASN A 29 -11.19 -0.77 9.84
N LEU A 30 -10.02 -0.65 10.48
CA LEU A 30 -8.74 -1.01 9.84
C LEU A 30 -8.65 -2.51 9.57
N LEU A 31 -9.05 -3.35 10.52
CA LEU A 31 -8.97 -4.81 10.41
C LEU A 31 -10.11 -5.43 9.61
N SER A 32 -11.23 -4.74 9.45
CA SER A 32 -12.40 -5.21 8.69
C SER A 32 -12.51 -4.61 7.28
N ASN A 33 -11.47 -3.92 6.79
CA ASN A 33 -11.48 -3.42 5.42
C ASN A 33 -11.46 -4.60 4.43
N ASP A 34 -12.59 -4.84 3.79
CA ASP A 34 -12.81 -5.97 2.89
C ASP A 34 -11.92 -5.96 1.65
N GLU A 35 -11.55 -4.79 1.13
CA GLU A 35 -10.64 -4.67 -0.02
C GLU A 35 -9.20 -5.06 0.34
N ILE A 36 -8.75 -4.71 1.54
CA ILE A 36 -7.45 -5.12 2.06
C ILE A 36 -7.42 -6.62 2.33
N ILE A 37 -8.50 -7.15 2.92
CA ILE A 37 -8.65 -8.59 3.17
C ILE A 37 -8.68 -9.36 1.84
N ALA A 38 -9.42 -8.87 0.85
CA ALA A 38 -9.48 -9.50 -0.48
C ALA A 38 -8.11 -9.54 -1.17
N ILE A 39 -7.28 -8.48 -1.00
CA ILE A 39 -5.91 -8.52 -1.51
C ILE A 39 -5.06 -9.53 -0.73
N ASN A 40 -5.18 -9.59 0.59
CA ASN A 40 -4.45 -10.56 1.41
C ASN A 40 -4.77 -12.00 0.99
N GLN A 41 -6.06 -12.30 0.81
CA GLN A 41 -6.60 -13.64 0.54
C GLN A 41 -6.73 -13.95 -0.96
N ASP A 42 -6.10 -13.16 -1.84
CA ASP A 42 -6.18 -13.38 -3.27
C ASP A 42 -5.71 -14.79 -3.65
N PRO A 43 -6.53 -15.57 -4.43
CA PRO A 43 -6.30 -16.99 -4.71
C PRO A 43 -5.00 -17.27 -5.46
N LEU A 44 -4.43 -16.29 -6.20
CA LEU A 44 -3.14 -16.46 -6.86
C LEU A 44 -2.01 -16.80 -5.86
N GLY A 45 -2.14 -16.38 -4.59
CA GLY A 45 -1.20 -16.69 -3.52
C GLY A 45 0.20 -16.09 -3.69
N LYS A 46 0.44 -15.28 -4.73
CA LYS A 46 1.75 -14.64 -4.94
C LYS A 46 1.99 -13.54 -3.91
N ALA A 47 3.15 -13.56 -3.27
CA ALA A 47 3.62 -12.43 -2.45
C ALA A 47 4.06 -11.26 -3.33
N ALA A 48 3.88 -10.03 -2.83
CA ALA A 48 4.45 -8.85 -3.45
C ALA A 48 5.98 -8.90 -3.47
N ARG A 49 6.55 -8.15 -4.41
CA ARG A 49 7.99 -7.89 -4.47
C ARG A 49 8.25 -6.40 -4.38
N LEU A 50 9.36 -6.04 -3.76
CA LEU A 50 9.90 -4.69 -3.85
C LEU A 50 10.34 -4.46 -5.30
N VAL A 51 9.70 -3.50 -5.98
CA VAL A 51 9.93 -3.22 -7.41
C VAL A 51 10.61 -1.88 -7.66
N LEU A 52 10.60 -0.98 -6.67
CA LEU A 52 11.27 0.32 -6.74
C LEU A 52 11.64 0.78 -5.34
N GLU A 53 12.87 1.27 -5.20
CA GLU A 53 13.29 2.05 -4.04
C GLU A 53 13.92 3.35 -4.54
N LYS A 54 13.33 4.48 -4.15
CA LYS A 54 13.72 5.79 -4.66
C LYS A 54 13.28 6.90 -3.72
N ASP A 55 14.17 7.86 -3.48
CA ASP A 55 13.87 9.10 -2.74
C ASP A 55 13.22 8.90 -1.36
N GLY A 56 13.56 7.81 -0.66
CA GLY A 56 12.98 7.44 0.62
C GLY A 56 11.59 6.80 0.51
N PHE A 57 11.24 6.28 -0.65
CA PHE A 57 10.07 5.45 -0.86
C PHE A 57 10.44 4.03 -1.24
N GLN A 58 9.63 3.08 -0.79
CA GLN A 58 9.59 1.72 -1.30
C GLN A 58 8.25 1.45 -1.97
N VAL A 59 8.29 0.90 -3.18
CA VAL A 59 7.10 0.48 -3.92
C VAL A 59 7.08 -1.04 -4.01
N TRP A 60 6.05 -1.62 -3.45
CA TRP A 60 5.80 -3.05 -3.48
C TRP A 60 4.64 -3.35 -4.43
N LYS A 61 4.81 -4.36 -5.30
CA LYS A 61 3.80 -4.77 -6.28
C LYS A 61 3.47 -6.25 -6.14
N ARG A 62 2.18 -6.56 -6.13
CA ARG A 62 1.61 -7.90 -6.12
C ARG A 62 0.70 -8.07 -7.34
N GLU A 63 0.83 -9.19 -8.04
CA GLU A 63 -0.18 -9.63 -9.02
C GLU A 63 -1.36 -10.26 -8.30
N LEU A 64 -2.56 -10.04 -8.82
CA LEU A 64 -3.80 -10.63 -8.34
C LEU A 64 -4.34 -11.61 -9.39
N GLU A 65 -5.13 -12.59 -8.95
CA GLU A 65 -5.65 -13.67 -9.81
C GLU A 65 -6.39 -13.14 -11.05
N ASN A 66 -7.16 -12.08 -10.90
CA ASN A 66 -7.93 -11.48 -11.98
C ASN A 66 -7.12 -10.61 -12.96
N GLY A 67 -5.79 -10.58 -12.84
CA GLY A 67 -4.88 -9.77 -13.64
C GLY A 67 -4.74 -8.32 -13.21
N ASP A 68 -5.37 -7.90 -12.11
CA ASP A 68 -5.11 -6.61 -11.48
C ASP A 68 -3.78 -6.65 -10.70
N TYR A 69 -3.33 -5.49 -10.25
CA TYR A 69 -2.17 -5.36 -9.39
C TYR A 69 -2.54 -4.65 -8.10
N ALA A 70 -2.03 -5.13 -6.97
CA ALA A 70 -1.98 -4.38 -5.73
C ALA A 70 -0.61 -3.71 -5.61
N VAL A 71 -0.59 -2.40 -5.40
CA VAL A 71 0.63 -1.58 -5.31
C VAL A 71 0.60 -0.78 -4.02
N GLY A 72 1.58 -1.02 -3.14
CA GLY A 72 1.79 -0.24 -1.92
C GLY A 72 3.00 0.67 -2.07
N ILE A 73 2.83 1.94 -1.73
CA ILE A 73 3.90 2.94 -1.71
C ILE A 73 4.13 3.34 -0.26
N PHE A 74 5.27 2.97 0.28
CA PHE A 74 5.68 3.24 1.67
C PHE A 74 6.67 4.39 1.70
N ASN A 75 6.43 5.35 2.58
CA ASN A 75 7.39 6.41 2.87
C ASN A 75 8.30 5.95 4.00
N ILE A 76 9.54 5.62 3.65
CA ILE A 76 10.60 5.18 4.58
C ILE A 76 11.66 6.26 4.80
N ALA A 77 11.36 7.50 4.43
CA ALA A 77 12.30 8.61 4.58
C ALA A 77 12.80 8.68 6.04
N ASP A 78 14.10 8.82 6.17
CA ASP A 78 14.82 8.89 7.46
C ASP A 78 14.78 7.65 8.35
N TYR A 79 14.08 6.57 7.93
CA TYR A 79 14.08 5.32 8.65
C TYR A 79 15.51 4.75 8.78
N GLY A 80 15.91 4.45 10.02
CA GLY A 80 17.22 3.86 10.30
C GLY A 80 18.43 4.79 10.18
N LYS A 81 18.27 6.07 9.81
CA LYS A 81 19.38 7.01 9.69
C LYS A 81 19.95 7.47 11.04
N THR A 82 19.12 7.52 12.06
CA THR A 82 19.52 7.81 13.44
C THR A 82 18.68 6.97 14.41
N PRO A 83 19.19 6.65 15.63
CA PRO A 83 18.37 5.99 16.65
C PRO A 83 17.07 6.72 16.95
N GLN A 84 17.07 8.04 16.87
CA GLN A 84 15.90 8.87 17.11
C GLN A 84 14.86 8.78 15.98
N SER A 85 15.26 8.36 14.78
CA SER A 85 14.32 8.23 13.65
C SER A 85 13.26 7.15 13.87
N TYR A 86 13.53 6.17 14.75
CA TYR A 86 12.55 5.15 15.14
C TYR A 86 11.45 5.69 16.06
N PHE A 87 11.71 6.79 16.75
CA PHE A 87 10.81 7.34 17.79
C PHE A 87 10.20 8.69 17.42
N ARG A 88 10.50 9.23 16.24
CA ARG A 88 9.86 10.46 15.78
C ARG A 88 8.44 10.19 15.34
N TRP A 89 7.51 10.51 16.21
CA TRP A 89 6.09 10.49 15.93
C TRP A 89 5.63 11.91 15.55
N GLY A 90 5.38 12.12 14.28
CA GLY A 90 4.15 12.76 13.93
C GLY A 90 4.10 14.23 13.63
N ASN A 91 5.15 15.01 13.42
CA ASN A 91 4.99 16.37 12.86
C ASN A 91 5.61 16.55 11.47
N GLU A 92 6.03 15.47 10.82
CA GLU A 92 6.64 15.56 9.51
C GLU A 92 5.56 15.55 8.42
N GLN A 93 5.73 16.49 7.49
CA GLN A 93 4.77 16.64 6.38
C GLN A 93 4.77 15.40 5.48
N PRO A 94 3.62 15.03 4.92
CA PRO A 94 3.56 14.01 3.89
C PRO A 94 4.47 14.36 2.72
N LYS A 95 5.13 13.36 2.15
CA LYS A 95 6.02 13.53 1.01
C LYS A 95 5.34 13.05 -0.26
N SER A 96 5.44 13.85 -1.33
CA SER A 96 4.87 13.48 -2.62
C SER A 96 5.83 12.63 -3.45
N ILE A 97 5.28 11.65 -4.16
CA ILE A 97 5.99 10.84 -5.16
C ILE A 97 5.22 10.86 -6.48
N ALA A 98 5.95 11.03 -7.58
CA ALA A 98 5.46 10.76 -8.92
C ALA A 98 5.97 9.38 -9.35
N LEU A 99 5.08 8.39 -9.35
CA LEU A 99 5.37 7.02 -9.75
C LEU A 99 5.04 6.83 -11.23
N ASN A 100 6.06 6.62 -12.07
CA ASN A 100 5.85 6.18 -13.44
C ASN A 100 5.60 4.67 -13.48
N PHE A 101 4.59 4.23 -14.17
CA PHE A 101 4.21 2.82 -14.20
C PHE A 101 5.29 1.93 -14.82
N ASN A 102 6.06 2.45 -15.80
CA ASN A 102 7.19 1.73 -16.39
C ASN A 102 8.29 1.41 -15.36
N GLU A 103 8.51 2.26 -14.34
CA GLU A 103 9.50 2.02 -13.29
C GLU A 103 9.17 0.77 -12.45
N ILE A 104 7.90 0.37 -12.44
CA ILE A 104 7.43 -0.83 -11.73
C ILE A 104 6.98 -1.96 -12.68
N GLY A 105 7.39 -1.85 -13.97
CA GLY A 105 7.11 -2.87 -14.99
C GLY A 105 5.65 -2.95 -15.43
N LEU A 106 4.90 -1.83 -15.31
CA LEU A 106 3.53 -1.72 -15.79
C LEU A 106 3.48 -0.79 -17.02
N VAL A 107 2.77 -1.22 -18.07
CA VAL A 107 2.65 -0.46 -19.31
C VAL A 107 1.18 -0.24 -19.66
N GLY A 108 0.84 1.00 -19.98
CA GLY A 108 -0.51 1.40 -20.41
C GLY A 108 -1.24 2.26 -19.40
N ASN A 109 -2.56 2.24 -19.51
CA ASN A 109 -3.46 3.01 -18.66
C ASN A 109 -4.06 2.10 -17.61
N PHE A 110 -4.26 2.62 -16.43
CA PHE A 110 -4.85 1.87 -15.32
C PHE A 110 -5.98 2.65 -14.66
N ASN A 111 -7.10 1.98 -14.40
CA ASN A 111 -8.07 2.47 -13.43
C ASN A 111 -7.52 2.16 -12.04
N ILE A 112 -7.42 3.20 -11.21
CA ILE A 112 -6.79 3.13 -9.89
C ILE A 112 -7.84 3.33 -8.81
N ARG A 113 -7.84 2.42 -7.83
CA ARG A 113 -8.65 2.50 -6.63
C ARG A 113 -7.77 2.61 -5.39
N ASP A 114 -8.03 3.59 -4.55
CA ASP A 114 -7.45 3.69 -3.20
C ASP A 114 -8.20 2.70 -2.30
N VAL A 115 -7.54 1.60 -1.93
CA VAL A 115 -8.20 0.51 -1.20
C VAL A 115 -8.42 0.82 0.28
N TRP A 116 -7.59 1.71 0.87
CA TRP A 116 -7.81 2.14 2.24
C TRP A 116 -9.01 3.09 2.37
N ARG A 117 -9.20 3.97 1.40
CA ARG A 117 -10.33 4.90 1.36
C ARG A 117 -11.53 4.33 0.60
N GLN A 118 -11.38 3.13 0.02
CA GLN A 118 -12.40 2.47 -0.81
C GLN A 118 -12.96 3.41 -1.90
N LYS A 119 -12.05 4.17 -2.54
CA LYS A 119 -12.40 5.23 -3.47
C LYS A 119 -11.74 5.04 -4.84
N ASP A 120 -12.55 5.09 -5.89
CA ASP A 120 -12.05 5.16 -7.25
C ASP A 120 -11.42 6.52 -7.54
N LEU A 121 -10.19 6.50 -8.03
CA LEU A 121 -9.43 7.69 -8.39
C LEU A 121 -9.53 8.00 -9.90
N GLY A 122 -10.05 7.06 -10.70
CA GLY A 122 -10.19 7.18 -12.15
C GLY A 122 -9.01 6.58 -12.92
N ILE A 123 -8.91 6.96 -14.21
CA ILE A 123 -7.93 6.40 -15.13
C ILE A 123 -6.68 7.27 -15.19
N PHE A 124 -5.53 6.64 -14.99
CA PHE A 124 -4.21 7.27 -15.06
C PHE A 124 -3.40 6.73 -16.24
N LYS A 125 -2.78 7.66 -16.97
CA LYS A 125 -1.97 7.35 -18.17
C LYS A 125 -0.50 7.36 -17.83
N GLY A 126 0.10 6.18 -17.66
CA GLY A 126 1.54 5.99 -17.48
C GLY A 126 2.14 6.46 -16.14
N LYS A 127 1.45 7.26 -15.33
CA LYS A 127 1.95 7.76 -14.04
C LYS A 127 0.83 8.14 -13.07
N ILE A 128 1.15 8.12 -11.78
CA ILE A 128 0.34 8.71 -10.72
C ILE A 128 1.23 9.56 -9.81
N THR A 129 0.72 10.72 -9.38
CA THR A 129 1.34 11.51 -8.32
C THR A 129 0.47 11.42 -7.07
N THR A 130 1.08 11.06 -5.95
CA THR A 130 0.38 10.90 -4.68
C THR A 130 1.22 11.39 -3.51
N SER A 131 0.56 11.78 -2.44
CA SER A 131 1.20 12.18 -1.18
C SER A 131 1.11 11.02 -0.19
N VAL A 132 2.24 10.66 0.40
CA VAL A 132 2.35 9.54 1.36
C VAL A 132 2.74 10.10 2.72
N PRO A 133 1.96 9.83 3.78
CA PRO A 133 2.31 10.27 5.13
C PRO A 133 3.71 9.80 5.53
N HIS A 134 4.37 10.55 6.41
CA HIS A 134 5.66 10.13 6.96
C HIS A 134 5.51 8.77 7.67
N HIS A 135 6.42 7.82 7.38
CA HIS A 135 6.35 6.40 7.80
C HIS A 135 5.00 5.72 7.52
N GLY A 136 4.24 6.31 6.59
CA GLY A 136 2.92 5.83 6.17
C GLY A 136 2.95 5.07 4.85
N VAL A 137 1.75 4.78 4.38
CA VAL A 137 1.52 4.05 3.14
C VAL A 137 0.30 4.61 2.40
N VAL A 138 0.34 4.53 1.09
CA VAL A 138 -0.86 4.51 0.24
C VAL A 138 -0.89 3.17 -0.49
N MET A 139 -2.07 2.60 -0.66
CA MET A 139 -2.23 1.30 -1.29
C MET A 139 -3.30 1.36 -2.35
N PHE A 140 -2.96 0.94 -3.55
CA PHE A 140 -3.81 0.99 -4.73
C PHE A 140 -4.07 -0.40 -5.29
N ARG A 141 -5.29 -0.61 -5.78
CA ARG A 141 -5.60 -1.64 -6.74
C ARG A 141 -5.61 -1.01 -8.14
N MET A 142 -4.82 -1.56 -9.04
CA MET A 142 -4.62 -1.05 -10.39
C MET A 142 -5.15 -2.06 -11.40
N LYS A 143 -6.24 -1.71 -12.07
CA LYS A 143 -6.86 -2.50 -13.12
C LYS A 143 -6.45 -1.95 -14.50
N LYS A 144 -5.86 -2.80 -15.35
CA LYS A 144 -5.48 -2.36 -16.70
C LYS A 144 -6.72 -1.95 -17.48
N ASN A 145 -6.69 -0.75 -18.00
CA ASN A 145 -7.72 -0.26 -18.91
C ASN A 145 -7.42 -0.79 -20.32
N LYS A 146 -8.41 -1.44 -20.91
CA LYS A 146 -8.33 -1.99 -22.27
C LYS A 146 -8.40 -0.90 -23.32
#